data_9c79bda1f7026a258dd3ec3feb195a41
#
_entry.id   9c79bda1f7026a258dd3ec3feb195a41
#
_cell.length_a   1.000
_cell.length_b   1.000
_cell.length_c   1.000
_cell.angle_alpha   90.00
_cell.angle_beta   90.00
_cell.angle_gamma   90.00
#
_symmetry.space_group_name_H-M   'P 1'
#
loop_
_entity.id
_entity.type
_entity.pdbx_description
1 polymer ?
#
loop_
_entity_poly.entity_id
_entity_poly.type
_entity_poly.pdbx_seq_one_letter_code
_entity_poly.pdbx_strand_id
1 'polypeptide(L)'
;MAGESAIPIEAPPGPQEPAGPFDRMIGGMNAVGTLWIILLMVLINADIVGRSFLLRPISGVPELVAFSIVGIVFLQLAHTLRSGAMTRSDVLLGMLERRAPRARLVLLAIFHLIGGLLMMLIAWKFWPSVASAWLHPERNFMGNPGFFTIPQWPLFVLVFLGIIATAIQFLLLSWNNLRASHGVTP
;
A
#
# COMPACT_ATOMS: atom_id res chain seq x y z
N MET A 1 24.56 7.14 38.30
CA MET A 1 24.97 6.65 36.96
C MET A 1 23.79 5.87 36.39
N ALA A 2 22.98 6.53 35.62
CA ALA A 2 21.82 5.92 34.97
C ALA A 2 22.29 5.18 33.73
N GLY A 3 22.06 3.88 33.67
CA GLY A 3 22.35 3.05 32.52
C GLY A 3 21.48 3.48 31.35
N GLU A 4 22.08 4.00 30.34
CA GLU A 4 21.53 4.28 29.03
C GLU A 4 21.04 2.94 28.45
N SER A 5 19.73 2.75 28.45
CA SER A 5 19.10 1.60 27.81
C SER A 5 19.27 1.77 26.29
N ALA A 6 20.31 1.14 25.75
CA ALA A 6 20.49 1.05 24.30
C ALA A 6 19.21 0.52 23.68
N ILE A 7 18.60 1.33 22.81
CA ILE A 7 17.49 0.93 21.94
C ILE A 7 18.01 -0.27 21.14
N PRO A 8 17.34 -1.44 21.18
CA PRO A 8 17.77 -2.57 20.38
C PRO A 8 17.73 -2.18 18.91
N ILE A 9 18.88 -2.07 18.28
CA ILE A 9 18.97 -1.92 16.83
C ILE A 9 18.38 -3.21 16.24
N GLU A 10 17.23 -3.10 15.66
CA GLU A 10 16.54 -4.19 14.97
C GLU A 10 17.53 -4.81 13.97
N ALA A 11 17.83 -6.09 14.15
CA ALA A 11 18.75 -6.80 13.26
C ALA A 11 18.22 -6.69 11.81
N PRO A 12 19.07 -6.45 10.82
CA PRO A 12 18.65 -6.38 9.43
C PRO A 12 17.89 -7.66 9.08
N PRO A 13 16.81 -7.56 8.29
CA PRO A 13 16.02 -8.71 7.89
C PRO A 13 16.94 -9.76 7.28
N GLY A 14 16.86 -10.99 7.80
CA GLY A 14 17.66 -12.12 7.33
C GLY A 14 17.52 -12.33 5.81
N PRO A 15 18.35 -13.21 5.19
CA PRO A 15 18.34 -13.45 3.76
C PRO A 15 16.91 -13.71 3.30
N GLN A 16 16.37 -12.79 2.49
CA GLN A 16 15.03 -12.94 1.94
C GLN A 16 15.05 -14.12 0.98
N GLU A 17 14.11 -15.04 1.12
CA GLU A 17 13.91 -16.11 0.15
C GLU A 17 13.83 -15.54 -1.28
N PRO A 18 14.29 -16.28 -2.30
CA PRO A 18 14.31 -15.79 -3.68
C PRO A 18 12.93 -15.30 -4.06
N ALA A 19 12.85 -14.02 -4.44
CA ALA A 19 11.62 -13.33 -4.74
C ALA A 19 10.85 -14.05 -5.85
N GLY A 20 9.68 -14.58 -5.53
CA GLY A 20 8.76 -15.16 -6.49
C GLY A 20 8.26 -14.14 -7.54
N PRO A 21 7.60 -14.57 -8.61
CA PRO A 21 7.09 -13.65 -9.63
C PRO A 21 6.11 -12.61 -9.07
N PHE A 22 5.30 -12.99 -8.09
CA PHE A 22 4.40 -12.08 -7.38
C PHE A 22 5.16 -11.04 -6.55
N ASP A 23 6.26 -11.42 -5.93
CA ASP A 23 7.12 -10.53 -5.16
C ASP A 23 7.81 -9.48 -6.05
N ARG A 24 8.21 -9.87 -7.26
CA ARG A 24 8.76 -8.95 -8.26
C ARG A 24 7.70 -7.96 -8.74
N MET A 25 6.47 -8.41 -8.92
CA MET A 25 5.35 -7.54 -9.27
C MET A 25 5.10 -6.49 -8.18
N ILE A 26 5.01 -6.89 -6.91
CA ILE A 26 4.84 -5.97 -5.77
C ILE A 26 6.02 -4.99 -5.68
N GLY A 27 7.26 -5.47 -5.86
CA GLY A 27 8.45 -4.62 -5.92
C GLY A 27 8.40 -3.61 -7.05
N GLY A 28 7.94 -4.03 -8.23
CA GLY A 28 7.72 -3.17 -9.38
C GLY A 28 6.65 -2.09 -9.12
N MET A 29 5.52 -2.46 -8.52
CA MET A 29 4.47 -1.52 -8.13
C MET A 29 5.00 -0.47 -7.14
N ASN A 30 5.81 -0.88 -6.16
CA ASN A 30 6.45 0.03 -5.21
C ASN A 30 7.44 0.97 -5.91
N ALA A 31 8.27 0.47 -6.83
CA ALA A 31 9.21 1.29 -7.59
C ALA A 31 8.50 2.33 -8.46
N VAL A 32 7.41 1.94 -9.14
CA VAL A 32 6.55 2.87 -9.90
C VAL A 32 5.96 3.94 -8.98
N GLY A 33 5.42 3.55 -7.81
CA GLY A 33 4.90 4.51 -6.83
C GLY A 33 5.96 5.50 -6.36
N THR A 34 7.18 5.04 -6.10
CA THR A 34 8.30 5.90 -5.68
C THR A 34 8.73 6.86 -6.78
N LEU A 35 8.85 6.38 -8.02
CA LEU A 35 9.16 7.23 -9.17
C LEU A 35 8.07 8.31 -9.38
N TRP A 36 6.81 7.93 -9.18
CA TRP A 36 5.68 8.85 -9.28
C TRP A 36 5.74 9.97 -8.23
N ILE A 37 6.20 9.67 -7.01
CA ILE A 37 6.42 10.69 -5.96
C ILE A 37 7.44 11.72 -6.43
N ILE A 38 8.55 11.28 -7.03
CA ILE A 38 9.57 12.20 -7.56
C ILE A 38 8.99 13.08 -8.66
N LEU A 39 8.20 12.50 -9.56
CA LEU A 39 7.52 13.24 -10.62
C LEU A 39 6.57 14.30 -10.07
N LEU A 40 5.78 13.95 -9.03
CA LEU A 40 4.90 14.89 -8.35
C LEU A 40 5.68 16.02 -7.66
N MET A 41 6.81 15.71 -7.03
CA MET A 41 7.66 16.71 -6.41
C MET A 41 8.12 17.73 -7.44
N VAL A 42 8.58 17.29 -8.61
CA VAL A 42 8.99 18.19 -9.70
C VAL A 42 7.80 19.01 -10.20
N LEU A 43 6.64 18.38 -10.40
CA LEU A 43 5.43 19.06 -10.88
C LEU A 43 4.95 20.15 -9.91
N ILE A 44 4.90 19.84 -8.61
CA ILE A 44 4.49 20.80 -7.56
C ILE A 44 5.47 21.98 -7.52
N ASN A 45 6.78 21.73 -7.56
CA ASN A 45 7.77 22.78 -7.57
C ASN A 45 7.67 23.66 -8.83
N ALA A 46 7.43 23.05 -10.00
CA ALA A 46 7.22 23.79 -11.24
C ALA A 46 5.97 24.69 -11.16
N ASP A 47 4.87 24.21 -10.56
CA ASP A 47 3.67 25.02 -10.34
C ASP A 47 3.92 26.21 -9.38
N ILE A 48 4.65 25.96 -8.28
CA ILE A 48 5.04 27.03 -7.32
C ILE A 48 5.87 28.10 -8.03
N VAL A 49 6.86 27.70 -8.81
CA VAL A 49 7.69 28.64 -9.59
C VAL A 49 6.84 29.40 -10.62
N GLY A 50 5.96 28.71 -11.32
CA GLY A 50 5.04 29.31 -12.29
C GLY A 50 4.12 30.37 -11.65
N ARG A 51 3.60 30.09 -10.45
CA ARG A 51 2.77 31.07 -9.70
C ARG A 51 3.59 32.25 -9.19
N SER A 52 4.79 31.98 -8.66
CA SER A 52 5.60 33.03 -7.97
C SER A 52 6.30 33.97 -8.94
N PHE A 53 6.80 33.46 -10.05
CA PHE A 53 7.63 34.23 -10.99
C PHE A 53 6.89 34.63 -12.27
N LEU A 54 6.01 33.74 -12.77
CA LEU A 54 5.31 33.95 -14.05
C LEU A 54 3.86 34.43 -13.86
N LEU A 55 3.37 34.48 -12.60
CA LEU A 55 1.97 34.75 -12.26
C LEU A 55 0.97 33.88 -13.06
N ARG A 56 1.40 32.72 -13.50
CA ARG A 56 0.62 31.75 -14.28
C ARG A 56 0.72 30.38 -13.62
N PRO A 57 -0.31 29.95 -12.87
CA PRO A 57 -0.37 28.62 -12.32
C PRO A 57 -0.52 27.57 -13.44
N ILE A 58 0.03 26.37 -13.24
CA ILE A 58 -0.23 25.25 -14.13
C ILE A 58 -1.62 24.72 -13.79
N SER A 59 -2.53 24.76 -14.79
CA SER A 59 -3.91 24.28 -14.60
C SER A 59 -3.93 22.78 -14.30
N GLY A 60 -4.71 22.36 -13.29
CA GLY A 60 -4.94 20.95 -12.98
C GLY A 60 -3.91 20.28 -12.07
N VAL A 61 -2.89 21.01 -11.58
CA VAL A 61 -1.90 20.43 -10.64
C VAL A 61 -2.53 19.96 -9.34
N PRO A 62 -3.43 20.71 -8.67
CA PRO A 62 -4.08 20.23 -7.44
C PRO A 62 -4.86 18.94 -7.67
N GLU A 63 -5.60 18.84 -8.76
CA GLU A 63 -6.39 17.66 -9.13
C GLU A 63 -5.49 16.47 -9.43
N LEU A 64 -4.41 16.69 -10.18
CA LEU A 64 -3.43 15.64 -10.49
C LEU A 64 -2.72 15.14 -9.23
N VAL A 65 -2.36 16.02 -8.31
CA VAL A 65 -1.75 15.67 -7.02
C VAL A 65 -2.71 14.84 -6.18
N ALA A 66 -3.96 15.28 -6.01
CA ALA A 66 -4.97 14.54 -5.26
C ALA A 66 -5.21 13.13 -5.83
N PHE A 67 -5.32 13.04 -7.16
CA PHE A 67 -5.43 11.79 -7.91
C PHE A 67 -4.24 10.86 -7.67
N SER A 68 -3.04 11.42 -7.76
CA SER A 68 -1.79 10.66 -7.66
C SER A 68 -1.52 10.14 -6.26
N ILE A 69 -1.81 10.91 -5.20
CA ILE A 69 -1.60 10.48 -3.80
C ILE A 69 -2.35 9.18 -3.53
N VAL A 70 -3.61 9.10 -3.94
CA VAL A 70 -4.43 7.89 -3.76
C VAL A 70 -3.82 6.71 -4.52
N GLY A 71 -3.44 6.92 -5.79
CA GLY A 71 -2.80 5.87 -6.60
C GLY A 71 -1.50 5.35 -5.99
N ILE A 72 -0.61 6.25 -5.54
CA ILE A 72 0.67 5.91 -4.91
C ILE A 72 0.45 5.07 -3.64
N VAL A 73 -0.47 5.48 -2.76
CA VAL A 73 -0.77 4.75 -1.52
C VAL A 73 -1.16 3.31 -1.84
N PHE A 74 -2.07 3.09 -2.78
CA PHE A 74 -2.50 1.74 -3.13
C PHE A 74 -1.44 0.93 -3.88
N LEU A 75 -0.57 1.55 -4.68
CA LEU A 75 0.56 0.86 -5.31
C LEU A 75 1.58 0.35 -4.29
N GLN A 76 1.81 1.11 -3.21
CA GLN A 76 2.81 0.77 -2.20
C GLN A 76 2.26 -0.07 -1.05
N LEU A 77 0.93 -0.14 -0.87
CA LEU A 77 0.30 -0.80 0.26
C LEU A 77 0.67 -2.29 0.37
N ALA A 78 0.65 -3.01 -0.74
CA ALA A 78 1.03 -4.42 -0.77
C ALA A 78 2.50 -4.65 -0.39
N HIS A 79 3.40 -3.75 -0.82
CA HIS A 79 4.82 -3.79 -0.47
C HIS A 79 5.04 -3.50 1.02
N THR A 80 4.39 -2.49 1.56
CA THR A 80 4.44 -2.14 2.99
C THR A 80 3.97 -3.30 3.87
N LEU A 81 2.91 -3.99 3.47
CA LEU A 81 2.43 -5.17 4.16
C LEU A 81 3.46 -6.31 4.12
N ARG A 82 4.07 -6.54 2.95
CA ARG A 82 5.08 -7.59 2.77
C ARG A 82 6.35 -7.33 3.57
N SER A 83 6.84 -6.08 3.58
CA SER A 83 8.06 -5.70 4.32
C SER A 83 7.90 -5.74 5.84
N GLY A 84 6.68 -6.00 6.34
CA GLY A 84 6.40 -5.97 7.78
C GLY A 84 6.43 -4.57 8.39
N ALA A 85 6.55 -3.53 7.59
CA ALA A 85 6.60 -2.13 8.03
C ALA A 85 5.25 -1.60 8.56
N MET A 86 4.22 -2.43 8.59
CA MET A 86 2.96 -2.06 9.25
C MET A 86 3.15 -2.04 10.76
N THR A 87 2.83 -0.91 11.36
CA THR A 87 2.82 -0.73 12.82
C THR A 87 1.91 -1.77 13.47
N ARG A 88 2.47 -2.64 14.29
CA ARG A 88 1.76 -3.69 15.03
C ARG A 88 1.94 -3.44 16.53
N SER A 89 1.07 -4.01 17.33
CA SER A 89 1.26 -4.01 18.77
C SER A 89 2.31 -5.06 19.15
N ASP A 90 3.59 -4.72 19.04
CA ASP A 90 4.70 -5.63 19.27
C ASP A 90 4.78 -6.10 20.72
N VAL A 91 4.24 -5.32 21.67
CA VAL A 91 4.20 -5.69 23.08
C VAL A 91 3.40 -6.97 23.31
N LEU A 92 2.19 -7.05 22.76
CA LEU A 92 1.34 -8.23 22.89
C LEU A 92 1.96 -9.43 22.17
N LEU A 93 2.46 -9.22 20.96
CA LEU A 93 3.08 -10.27 20.16
C LEU A 93 4.38 -10.77 20.78
N GLY A 94 5.20 -9.90 21.36
CA GLY A 94 6.44 -10.26 22.07
C GLY A 94 6.18 -11.05 23.36
N MET A 95 5.13 -10.69 24.12
CA MET A 95 4.71 -11.49 25.29
C MET A 95 4.25 -12.90 24.88
N LEU A 96 3.52 -12.98 23.77
CA LEU A 96 2.98 -14.25 23.27
C LEU A 96 4.07 -15.14 22.67
N GLU A 97 5.10 -14.55 22.05
CA GLU A 97 6.26 -15.26 21.50
C GLU A 97 7.03 -16.03 22.56
N ARG A 98 7.19 -15.44 23.75
CA ARG A 98 7.92 -16.08 24.88
C ARG A 98 7.10 -17.18 25.57
N ARG A 99 5.77 -17.09 25.60
CA ARG A 99 4.91 -17.99 26.35
C ARG A 99 4.20 -19.06 25.49
N ALA A 100 3.83 -18.70 24.26
CA ALA A 100 3.05 -19.56 23.39
C ALA A 100 3.30 -19.22 21.90
N PRO A 101 4.44 -19.63 21.31
CA PRO A 101 4.80 -19.27 19.95
C PRO A 101 3.77 -19.72 18.91
N ARG A 102 3.09 -20.85 19.13
CA ARG A 102 1.98 -21.31 18.27
C ARG A 102 0.79 -20.34 18.31
N ALA A 103 0.38 -19.91 19.49
CA ALA A 103 -0.74 -18.99 19.65
C ALA A 103 -0.45 -17.64 18.96
N ARG A 104 0.79 -17.16 18.99
CA ARG A 104 1.22 -15.98 18.23
C ARG A 104 1.01 -16.14 16.73
N LEU A 105 1.46 -17.26 16.16
CA LEU A 105 1.34 -17.51 14.72
C LEU A 105 -0.13 -17.64 14.28
N VAL A 106 -0.96 -18.32 15.08
CA VAL A 106 -2.39 -18.46 14.82
C VAL A 106 -3.09 -17.11 14.91
N LEU A 107 -2.77 -16.29 15.91
CA LEU A 107 -3.33 -14.95 16.06
C LEU A 107 -2.96 -14.06 14.87
N LEU A 108 -1.71 -14.09 14.44
CA LEU A 108 -1.26 -13.38 13.24
C LEU A 108 -1.97 -13.88 11.98
N ALA A 109 -2.17 -15.17 11.84
CA ALA A 109 -2.90 -15.74 10.71
C ALA A 109 -4.36 -15.25 10.68
N ILE A 110 -5.03 -15.19 11.82
CA ILE A 110 -6.41 -14.68 11.95
C ILE A 110 -6.45 -13.20 11.57
N PHE A 111 -5.55 -12.36 12.07
CA PHE A 111 -5.51 -10.94 11.71
C PHE A 111 -5.26 -10.73 10.23
N HIS A 112 -4.34 -11.48 9.61
CA HIS A 112 -4.11 -11.40 8.19
C HIS A 112 -5.32 -11.92 7.38
N LEU A 113 -5.99 -12.96 7.85
CA LEU A 113 -7.20 -13.47 7.21
C LEU A 113 -8.32 -12.41 7.21
N ILE A 114 -8.57 -11.79 8.36
CA ILE A 114 -9.57 -10.72 8.49
C ILE A 114 -9.20 -9.56 7.56
N GLY A 115 -7.93 -9.12 7.54
CA GLY A 115 -7.45 -8.08 6.64
C GLY A 115 -7.67 -8.44 5.17
N GLY A 116 -7.39 -9.69 4.77
CA GLY A 116 -7.62 -10.17 3.42
C GLY A 116 -9.10 -10.17 3.02
N LEU A 117 -9.97 -10.62 3.91
CA LEU A 117 -11.43 -10.62 3.70
C LEU A 117 -11.98 -9.18 3.57
N LEU A 118 -11.50 -8.25 4.39
CA LEU A 118 -11.89 -6.84 4.29
C LEU A 118 -11.44 -6.23 2.96
N MET A 119 -10.20 -6.50 2.52
CA MET A 119 -9.72 -6.04 1.21
C MET A 119 -10.52 -6.65 0.05
N MET A 120 -10.91 -7.91 0.15
CA MET A 120 -11.77 -8.56 -0.83
C MET A 120 -13.17 -7.93 -0.89
N LEU A 121 -13.75 -7.59 0.27
CA LEU A 121 -15.01 -6.89 0.36
C LEU A 121 -14.93 -5.49 -0.26
N ILE A 122 -13.84 -4.76 0.00
CA ILE A 122 -13.58 -3.45 -0.61
C ILE A 122 -13.45 -3.60 -2.14
N ALA A 123 -12.71 -4.59 -2.62
CA ALA A 123 -12.58 -4.86 -4.05
C ALA A 123 -13.95 -5.10 -4.72
N TRP A 124 -14.78 -5.92 -4.09
CA TRP A 124 -16.13 -6.19 -4.61
C TRP A 124 -17.00 -4.93 -4.68
N LYS A 125 -17.00 -4.13 -3.59
CA LYS A 125 -17.76 -2.88 -3.55
C LYS A 125 -17.23 -1.81 -4.51
N PHE A 126 -15.93 -1.83 -4.77
CA PHE A 126 -15.27 -0.86 -5.65
C PHE A 126 -15.37 -1.22 -7.14
N TRP A 127 -15.60 -2.51 -7.46
CA TRP A 127 -15.71 -3.00 -8.83
C TRP A 127 -16.71 -2.24 -9.72
N PRO A 128 -17.95 -1.95 -9.27
CA PRO A 128 -18.90 -1.19 -10.08
C PRO A 128 -18.40 0.21 -10.47
N SER A 129 -17.65 0.86 -9.58
CA SER A 129 -17.04 2.17 -9.85
C SER A 129 -15.94 2.07 -10.91
N VAL A 130 -15.12 1.03 -10.87
CA VAL A 130 -14.09 0.76 -11.90
C VAL A 130 -14.76 0.50 -13.24
N ALA A 131 -15.77 -0.37 -13.26
CA ALA A 131 -16.50 -0.70 -14.48
C ALA A 131 -17.22 0.53 -15.09
N SER A 132 -17.86 1.34 -14.25
CA SER A 132 -18.50 2.59 -14.70
C SER A 132 -17.50 3.59 -15.26
N ALA A 133 -16.35 3.77 -14.59
CA ALA A 133 -15.32 4.70 -15.06
C ALA A 133 -14.66 4.24 -16.37
N TRP A 134 -14.56 2.92 -16.58
CA TRP A 134 -14.04 2.35 -17.82
C TRP A 134 -15.01 2.44 -18.99
N LEU A 135 -16.29 2.11 -18.75
CA LEU A 135 -17.32 2.09 -19.79
C LEU A 135 -17.83 3.48 -20.18
N HIS A 136 -17.81 4.42 -19.22
CA HIS A 136 -18.34 5.77 -19.39
C HIS A 136 -17.34 6.83 -18.92
N PRO A 137 -16.15 6.94 -19.56
CA PRO A 137 -15.12 7.90 -19.16
C PRO A 137 -15.61 9.36 -19.28
N GLU A 138 -16.56 9.63 -20.16
CA GLU A 138 -17.19 10.93 -20.38
C GLU A 138 -18.05 11.42 -19.21
N ARG A 139 -18.45 10.52 -18.31
CA ARG A 139 -19.25 10.83 -17.10
C ARG A 139 -18.42 10.79 -15.83
N ASN A 140 -17.26 10.11 -15.88
CA ASN A 140 -16.39 9.87 -14.74
C ASN A 140 -15.07 10.63 -14.93
N PHE A 141 -15.05 11.91 -14.61
CA PHE A 141 -13.86 12.73 -14.63
C PHE A 141 -13.68 13.45 -13.29
N MET A 142 -12.43 13.76 -12.96
CA MET A 142 -12.03 14.54 -11.81
C MET A 142 -11.59 15.93 -12.30
N GLY A 143 -11.88 16.96 -11.52
CA GLY A 143 -11.54 18.34 -11.80
C GLY A 143 -12.75 19.24 -11.97
N ASN A 144 -12.50 20.52 -12.21
CA ASN A 144 -13.55 21.52 -12.40
C ASN A 144 -13.95 21.60 -13.89
N PRO A 145 -15.21 21.34 -14.24
CA PRO A 145 -15.70 21.55 -15.59
C PRO A 145 -15.39 22.97 -16.08
N GLY A 146 -14.72 23.09 -17.23
CA GLY A 146 -14.34 24.36 -17.82
C GLY A 146 -12.91 24.81 -17.58
N PHE A 147 -12.17 24.18 -16.63
CA PHE A 147 -10.76 24.45 -16.40
C PHE A 147 -9.86 23.27 -16.77
N PHE A 148 -10.04 22.16 -16.10
CA PHE A 148 -9.22 20.96 -16.32
C PHE A 148 -9.97 19.73 -15.83
N THR A 149 -10.08 18.71 -16.69
CA THR A 149 -10.73 17.44 -16.35
C THR A 149 -9.83 16.28 -16.72
N ILE A 150 -9.64 15.34 -15.77
CA ILE A 150 -8.92 14.10 -15.99
C ILE A 150 -9.90 12.94 -15.87
N PRO A 151 -9.89 11.96 -16.79
CA PRO A 151 -10.72 10.77 -16.65
C PRO A 151 -10.27 9.99 -15.40
N GLN A 152 -11.22 9.48 -14.61
CA GLN A 152 -10.97 8.78 -13.37
C GLN A 152 -10.54 7.32 -13.56
N TRP A 153 -10.79 6.73 -14.72
CA TRP A 153 -10.55 5.31 -14.96
C TRP A 153 -9.11 4.86 -14.68
N PRO A 154 -8.02 5.62 -15.00
CA PRO A 154 -6.68 5.14 -14.73
C PRO A 154 -6.41 5.02 -13.22
N LEU A 155 -6.91 5.99 -12.42
CA LEU A 155 -6.80 5.91 -10.97
C LEU A 155 -7.57 4.72 -10.42
N PHE A 156 -8.82 4.54 -10.84
CA PHE A 156 -9.66 3.46 -10.35
C PHE A 156 -9.05 2.09 -10.66
N VAL A 157 -8.44 1.93 -11.84
CA VAL A 157 -7.70 0.71 -12.17
C VAL A 157 -6.47 0.53 -11.28
N LEU A 158 -5.66 1.58 -11.06
CA LEU A 158 -4.49 1.52 -10.17
C LEU A 158 -4.88 1.19 -8.73
N VAL A 159 -5.90 1.85 -8.19
CA VAL A 159 -6.43 1.58 -6.86
C VAL A 159 -6.91 0.14 -6.75
N PHE A 160 -7.67 -0.33 -7.74
CA PHE A 160 -8.17 -1.70 -7.76
C PHE A 160 -7.06 -2.74 -7.81
N LEU A 161 -6.03 -2.54 -8.64
CA LEU A 161 -4.85 -3.39 -8.68
C LEU A 161 -4.13 -3.43 -7.31
N GLY A 162 -3.98 -2.27 -6.66
CA GLY A 162 -3.41 -2.18 -5.32
C GLY A 162 -4.22 -2.93 -4.27
N ILE A 163 -5.55 -2.81 -4.31
CA ILE A 163 -6.46 -3.53 -3.40
C ILE A 163 -6.31 -5.04 -3.60
N ILE A 164 -6.33 -5.53 -4.84
CA ILE A 164 -6.20 -6.95 -5.15
C ILE A 164 -4.81 -7.47 -4.73
N ALA A 165 -3.73 -6.76 -5.07
CA ALA A 165 -2.38 -7.15 -4.67
C ALA A 165 -2.26 -7.24 -3.14
N THR A 166 -2.83 -6.29 -2.41
CA THR A 166 -2.85 -6.27 -0.94
C THR A 166 -3.69 -7.42 -0.38
N ALA A 167 -4.86 -7.71 -0.95
CA ALA A 167 -5.69 -8.84 -0.55
C ALA A 167 -4.94 -10.18 -0.69
N ILE A 168 -4.29 -10.39 -1.84
CA ILE A 168 -3.48 -11.59 -2.08
C ILE A 168 -2.34 -11.67 -1.08
N GLN A 169 -1.64 -10.56 -0.81
CA GLN A 169 -0.53 -10.53 0.16
C GLN A 169 -1.00 -10.88 1.57
N PHE A 170 -2.15 -10.38 2.01
CA PHE A 170 -2.75 -10.75 3.29
C PHE A 170 -3.06 -12.25 3.37
N LEU A 171 -3.65 -12.82 2.33
CA LEU A 171 -3.98 -14.25 2.28
C LEU A 171 -2.70 -15.12 2.29
N LEU A 172 -1.66 -14.73 1.56
CA LEU A 172 -0.36 -15.41 1.56
C LEU A 172 0.28 -15.39 2.95
N LEU A 173 0.28 -14.23 3.61
CA LEU A 173 0.82 -14.10 4.98
C LEU A 173 0.01 -14.94 5.98
N SER A 174 -1.32 -14.96 5.87
CA SER A 174 -2.18 -15.81 6.69
C SER A 174 -1.82 -17.28 6.51
N TRP A 175 -1.72 -17.72 5.25
CA TRP A 175 -1.37 -19.10 4.90
C TRP A 175 0.00 -19.51 5.44
N ASN A 176 1.02 -18.66 5.26
CA ASN A 176 2.37 -18.91 5.73
C ASN A 176 2.43 -19.02 7.27
N ASN A 177 1.71 -18.14 7.98
CA ASN A 177 1.64 -18.21 9.44
C ASN A 177 0.93 -19.48 9.93
N LEU A 178 -0.13 -19.92 9.26
CA LEU A 178 -0.80 -21.19 9.57
C LEU A 178 0.13 -22.38 9.35
N ARG A 179 0.82 -22.43 8.21
CA ARG A 179 1.81 -23.50 7.94
C ARG A 179 2.91 -23.53 8.99
N ALA A 180 3.47 -22.37 9.34
CA ALA A 180 4.50 -22.25 10.36
C ALA A 180 3.99 -22.72 11.73
N SER A 181 2.73 -22.48 12.08
CA SER A 181 2.15 -22.92 13.34
C SER A 181 2.06 -24.45 13.48
N HIS A 182 1.91 -25.18 12.38
CA HIS A 182 1.90 -26.65 12.35
C HIS A 182 3.31 -27.25 12.47
N GLY A 183 4.37 -26.52 12.05
CA GLY A 183 5.75 -26.97 12.11
C GLY A 183 6.44 -26.73 13.46
N VAL A 184 5.86 -25.94 14.34
CA VAL A 184 6.39 -25.72 15.71
C VAL A 184 5.99 -26.90 16.59
N THR A 185 6.94 -27.82 16.90
CA THR A 185 6.75 -28.84 17.94
C THR A 185 6.73 -28.17 19.33
N PRO A 186 5.96 -28.70 20.30
CA PRO A 186 5.88 -28.17 21.66
C PRO A 186 7.21 -28.27 22.39
#